data_8e9cf464bc8eccb5f53ae80d8bfa7171
#
_entry.id   8e9cf464bc8eccb5f53ae80d8bfa7171
#
_cell.length_a   1.000
_cell.length_b   1.000
_cell.length_c   1.000
_cell.angle_alpha   90.00
_cell.angle_beta   90.00
_cell.angle_gamma   90.00
#
_symmetry.space_group_name_H-M   'P 1'
#
loop_
_entity.id
_entity.type
_entity.pdbx_description
1 polymer ?
#
loop_
_entity_poly.entity_id
_entity_poly.type
_entity_poly.pdbx_seq_one_letter_code
_entity_poly.pdbx_strand_id
1 'polypeptide(L)'
;MSYTSIFIVVFLLAMSSYWLGWRKARLVSGGNLHQLHSRLPYYGYMSALWSGLPALLVLLIWISFETNIVSTVVMSDLPPVYESYSEQQKGLLLNDIKNLSEGRQTSNFTPELQVLADRYAELKSIANAASIVLVLAIAIMGGIYAQQKIKIDTRARNNVEKIVKGVLIASSTIAIFTTVGIVLSVLFESIRFFDKVPVTDFFFGLEWSPQTAIREDQVGSTGAFGMVPVFAGTLLITFIAMIVAVPIGLMSAIYLSEYAPKKLRASAKPLLEILAGVPT
;
A
#
# COMPACT_ATOMS: atom_id res chain seq x y z
N MET A 1 -17.82 -9.37 -2.66
CA MET A 1 -17.26 -8.95 -1.36
C MET A 1 -16.25 -7.84 -1.62
N SER A 2 -16.11 -6.87 -0.71
CA SER A 2 -15.05 -5.86 -0.84
C SER A 2 -13.68 -6.51 -0.53
N TYR A 3 -12.59 -5.97 -1.09
CA TYR A 3 -11.23 -6.43 -0.77
C TYR A 3 -10.93 -6.36 0.73
N THR A 4 -11.48 -5.36 1.42
CA THR A 4 -11.41 -5.24 2.89
C THR A 4 -11.95 -6.49 3.58
N SER A 5 -13.08 -7.03 3.10
CA SER A 5 -13.66 -8.25 3.67
C SER A 5 -12.75 -9.47 3.45
N ILE A 6 -12.07 -9.55 2.30
CA ILE A 6 -11.13 -10.63 2.01
C ILE A 6 -9.91 -10.56 2.93
N PHE A 7 -9.36 -9.36 3.17
CA PHE A 7 -8.28 -9.14 4.14
C PHE A 7 -8.67 -9.60 5.54
N ILE A 8 -9.88 -9.25 5.99
CA ILE A 8 -10.38 -9.68 7.31
C ILE A 8 -10.48 -11.21 7.38
N VAL A 9 -11.01 -11.86 6.36
CA VAL A 9 -11.14 -13.32 6.33
C VAL A 9 -9.78 -14.00 6.33
N VAL A 10 -8.81 -13.52 5.54
CA VAL A 10 -7.44 -14.04 5.54
C VAL A 10 -6.78 -13.87 6.90
N PHE A 11 -6.98 -12.72 7.54
CA PHE A 11 -6.47 -12.47 8.89
C PHE A 11 -7.08 -13.43 9.92
N LEU A 12 -8.39 -13.67 9.87
CA LEU A 12 -9.08 -14.63 10.74
C LEU A 12 -8.60 -16.06 10.50
N LEU A 13 -8.36 -16.44 9.24
CA LEU A 13 -7.78 -17.75 8.90
C LEU A 13 -6.35 -17.88 9.43
N ALA A 14 -5.52 -16.86 9.30
CA ALA A 14 -4.17 -16.85 9.86
C ALA A 14 -4.19 -16.96 11.39
N MET A 15 -5.11 -16.25 12.06
CA MET A 15 -5.30 -16.32 13.51
C MET A 15 -5.80 -17.72 13.95
N SER A 16 -6.73 -18.30 13.21
CA SER A 16 -7.20 -19.68 13.44
C SER A 16 -6.06 -20.69 13.24
N SER A 17 -5.26 -20.49 12.19
CA SER A 17 -4.08 -21.32 11.91
C SER A 17 -3.01 -21.19 13.01
N TYR A 18 -2.82 -19.98 13.57
CA TYR A 18 -1.98 -19.77 14.74
C TYR A 18 -2.42 -20.64 15.92
N TRP A 19 -3.70 -20.57 16.27
CA TRP A 19 -4.24 -21.33 17.39
C TRP A 19 -4.13 -22.86 17.17
N LEU A 20 -4.43 -23.32 15.95
CA LEU A 20 -4.29 -24.74 15.58
C LEU A 20 -2.83 -25.21 15.67
N GLY A 21 -1.87 -24.37 15.20
CA GLY A 21 -0.44 -24.68 15.27
C GLY A 21 0.06 -24.75 16.73
N TRP A 22 -0.37 -23.80 17.54
CA TRP A 22 -0.08 -23.78 18.97
C TRP A 22 -0.65 -25.02 19.68
N ARG A 23 -1.92 -25.36 19.41
CA ARG A 23 -2.59 -26.54 19.99
C ARG A 23 -1.91 -27.84 19.55
N LYS A 24 -1.58 -27.97 18.26
CA LYS A 24 -0.93 -29.18 17.73
C LYS A 24 0.46 -29.39 18.33
N ALA A 25 1.27 -28.34 18.46
CA ALA A 25 2.58 -28.41 19.10
C ALA A 25 2.46 -28.90 20.56
N ARG A 26 1.45 -28.44 21.30
CA ARG A 26 1.18 -28.90 22.66
C ARG A 26 0.75 -30.38 22.72
N LEU A 27 -0.03 -30.83 21.75
CA LEU A 27 -0.46 -32.24 21.67
C LEU A 27 0.72 -33.16 21.32
N VAL A 28 1.55 -32.77 20.35
CA VAL A 28 2.71 -33.55 19.91
C VAL A 28 3.75 -33.69 21.01
N SER A 29 3.88 -32.68 21.90
CA SER A 29 4.79 -32.76 23.06
C SER A 29 4.29 -33.61 24.22
N GLY A 30 3.07 -34.17 24.13
CA GLY A 30 2.50 -34.96 25.21
C GLY A 30 2.34 -34.20 26.53
N GLY A 31 2.31 -32.86 26.47
CA GLY A 31 2.30 -31.96 27.63
C GLY A 31 3.68 -31.57 28.18
N ASN A 32 4.75 -32.25 27.76
CA ASN A 32 6.13 -31.91 28.16
C ASN A 32 6.73 -30.90 27.18
N LEU A 33 6.56 -29.61 27.46
CA LEU A 33 7.01 -28.52 26.59
C LEU A 33 8.54 -28.44 26.44
N HIS A 34 9.30 -29.03 27.36
CA HIS A 34 10.78 -29.07 27.27
C HIS A 34 11.31 -29.95 26.13
N GLN A 35 10.48 -30.86 25.61
CA GLN A 35 10.86 -31.71 24.47
C GLN A 35 10.78 -30.96 23.12
N LEU A 36 10.07 -29.81 23.08
CA LEU A 36 9.97 -29.03 21.85
C LEU A 36 11.26 -28.25 21.59
N HIS A 37 11.78 -28.33 20.37
CA HIS A 37 12.97 -27.56 19.96
C HIS A 37 12.79 -26.05 20.11
N SER A 38 11.57 -25.53 19.94
CA SER A 38 11.26 -24.12 20.00
C SER A 38 10.14 -23.83 21.01
N ARG A 39 10.06 -22.57 21.51
CA ARG A 39 8.96 -22.18 22.40
C ARG A 39 7.61 -22.30 21.67
N LEU A 40 6.59 -22.71 22.40
CA LEU A 40 5.26 -23.01 21.91
C LEU A 40 4.63 -21.91 20.98
N PRO A 41 4.74 -20.60 21.27
CA PRO A 41 4.19 -19.56 20.38
C PRO A 41 4.77 -19.58 18.96
N TYR A 42 6.03 -20.00 18.77
CA TYR A 42 6.64 -20.03 17.44
C TYR A 42 5.99 -21.01 16.48
N TYR A 43 5.40 -22.09 16.98
CA TYR A 43 4.62 -23.04 16.16
C TYR A 43 3.33 -22.40 15.67
N GLY A 44 2.70 -21.57 16.51
CA GLY A 44 1.56 -20.75 16.12
C GLY A 44 1.93 -19.72 15.05
N TYR A 45 3.01 -18.95 15.27
CA TYR A 45 3.49 -17.97 14.29
C TYR A 45 3.88 -18.62 12.97
N MET A 46 4.54 -19.78 13.00
CA MET A 46 4.86 -20.52 11.79
C MET A 46 3.60 -20.89 11.01
N SER A 47 2.56 -21.41 11.68
CA SER A 47 1.30 -21.76 11.03
C SER A 47 0.57 -20.54 10.46
N ALA A 48 0.54 -19.44 11.20
CA ALA A 48 -0.07 -18.18 10.75
C ALA A 48 0.64 -17.60 9.53
N LEU A 49 1.97 -17.60 9.52
CA LEU A 49 2.78 -17.09 8.41
C LEU A 49 2.60 -17.94 7.14
N TRP A 50 2.59 -19.26 7.24
CA TRP A 50 2.34 -20.12 6.08
C TRP A 50 0.91 -20.02 5.54
N SER A 51 -0.07 -19.76 6.39
CA SER A 51 -1.45 -19.54 5.98
C SER A 51 -1.65 -18.14 5.41
N GLY A 52 -1.18 -17.10 6.10
CA GLY A 52 -1.48 -15.71 5.79
C GLY A 52 -0.59 -15.10 4.71
N LEU A 53 0.73 -15.27 4.79
CA LEU A 53 1.66 -14.55 3.92
C LEU A 53 1.50 -14.89 2.44
N PRO A 54 1.44 -16.17 2.01
CA PRO A 54 1.22 -16.49 0.60
C PRO A 54 -0.13 -16.00 0.09
N ALA A 55 -1.18 -16.12 0.90
CA ALA A 55 -2.52 -15.65 0.56
C ALA A 55 -2.57 -14.14 0.37
N LEU A 56 -1.91 -13.37 1.25
CA LEU A 56 -1.79 -11.91 1.12
C LEU A 56 -0.97 -11.51 -0.11
N LEU A 57 0.12 -12.20 -0.41
CA LEU A 57 0.92 -11.93 -1.60
C LEU A 57 0.10 -12.13 -2.88
N VAL A 58 -0.64 -13.24 -2.97
CA VAL A 58 -1.51 -13.51 -4.12
C VAL A 58 -2.62 -12.48 -4.23
N LEU A 59 -3.22 -12.07 -3.11
CA LEU A 59 -4.24 -11.02 -3.10
C LEU A 59 -3.68 -9.67 -3.59
N LEU A 60 -2.49 -9.28 -3.13
CA LEU A 60 -1.83 -8.04 -3.58
C LEU A 60 -1.52 -8.06 -5.08
N ILE A 61 -0.97 -9.18 -5.58
CA ILE A 61 -0.72 -9.36 -7.01
C ILE A 61 -2.04 -9.27 -7.78
N TRP A 62 -3.08 -9.95 -7.31
CA TRP A 62 -4.39 -9.93 -7.97
C TRP A 62 -4.95 -8.51 -8.08
N ILE A 63 -5.01 -7.76 -6.98
CA ILE A 63 -5.51 -6.39 -6.96
C ILE A 63 -4.74 -5.49 -7.95
N SER A 64 -3.43 -5.71 -8.11
CA SER A 64 -2.58 -4.93 -9.01
C SER A 64 -2.88 -5.19 -10.49
N PHE A 65 -3.28 -6.41 -10.84
CA PHE A 65 -3.47 -6.82 -12.23
C PHE A 65 -4.94 -6.96 -12.66
N GLU A 66 -5.89 -7.13 -11.75
CA GLU A 66 -7.30 -7.37 -12.04
C GLU A 66 -7.89 -6.35 -13.01
N THR A 67 -7.73 -5.06 -12.70
CA THR A 67 -8.29 -3.97 -13.53
C THR A 67 -7.72 -4.02 -14.96
N ASN A 68 -6.43 -4.32 -15.10
CA ASN A 68 -5.80 -4.41 -16.41
C ASN A 68 -6.31 -5.63 -17.18
N ILE A 69 -6.43 -6.79 -16.53
CA ILE A 69 -6.93 -8.02 -17.13
C ILE A 69 -8.38 -7.83 -17.62
N VAL A 70 -9.27 -7.37 -16.74
CA VAL A 70 -10.68 -7.17 -17.07
C VAL A 70 -10.83 -6.12 -18.19
N SER A 71 -10.09 -5.02 -18.10
CA SER A 71 -10.10 -3.98 -19.14
C SER A 71 -9.63 -4.52 -20.49
N THR A 72 -8.55 -5.30 -20.52
CA THR A 72 -8.02 -5.88 -21.77
C THR A 72 -9.03 -6.83 -22.42
N VAL A 73 -9.68 -7.67 -21.62
CA VAL A 73 -10.70 -8.61 -22.14
C VAL A 73 -11.89 -7.84 -22.72
N VAL A 74 -12.41 -6.82 -22.03
CA VAL A 74 -13.53 -6.02 -22.54
C VAL A 74 -13.13 -5.25 -23.80
N MET A 75 -11.89 -4.74 -23.85
CA MET A 75 -11.38 -4.01 -25.02
C MET A 75 -11.11 -4.93 -26.23
N SER A 76 -10.89 -6.23 -26.02
CA SER A 76 -10.79 -7.20 -27.13
C SER A 76 -12.14 -7.57 -27.74
N ASP A 77 -13.24 -7.35 -27.02
CA ASP A 77 -14.62 -7.65 -27.45
C ASP A 77 -15.34 -6.38 -28.00
N LEU A 78 -14.58 -5.33 -28.37
CA LEU A 78 -15.15 -4.09 -28.88
C LEU A 78 -15.89 -4.29 -30.20
N PRO A 79 -17.10 -3.72 -30.37
CA PRO A 79 -17.80 -3.64 -31.66
C PRO A 79 -16.94 -2.93 -32.72
N PRO A 80 -17.09 -3.31 -34.02
CA PRO A 80 -16.31 -2.72 -35.10
C PRO A 80 -16.39 -1.19 -35.20
N VAL A 81 -17.47 -0.60 -34.71
CA VAL A 81 -17.68 0.86 -34.67
C VAL A 81 -16.58 1.58 -33.86
N TYR A 82 -16.02 0.94 -32.84
CA TYR A 82 -14.99 1.52 -31.96
C TYR A 82 -13.57 1.09 -32.31
N GLU A 83 -13.37 0.18 -33.28
CA GLU A 83 -12.03 -0.28 -33.70
C GLU A 83 -11.17 0.86 -34.28
N SER A 84 -11.80 1.81 -34.96
CA SER A 84 -11.14 2.95 -35.61
C SER A 84 -10.71 4.06 -34.61
N TYR A 85 -11.05 3.93 -33.32
CA TYR A 85 -10.73 4.94 -32.30
C TYR A 85 -9.23 4.98 -32.02
N SER A 86 -8.71 6.20 -31.82
CA SER A 86 -7.35 6.39 -31.32
C SER A 86 -7.20 5.83 -29.90
N GLU A 87 -5.99 5.54 -29.47
CA GLU A 87 -5.73 5.02 -28.10
C GLU A 87 -6.26 5.95 -27.00
N GLN A 88 -6.24 7.27 -27.23
CA GLN A 88 -6.84 8.24 -26.30
C GLN A 88 -8.37 8.10 -26.23
N GLN A 89 -9.03 7.94 -27.37
CA GLN A 89 -10.49 7.74 -27.44
C GLN A 89 -10.89 6.40 -26.81
N LYS A 90 -10.11 5.33 -27.03
CA LYS A 90 -10.31 4.04 -26.36
C LYS A 90 -10.16 4.16 -24.83
N GLY A 91 -9.22 4.98 -24.37
CA GLY A 91 -9.07 5.26 -22.93
C GLY A 91 -10.29 5.98 -22.32
N LEU A 92 -10.87 6.94 -23.03
CA LEU A 92 -12.12 7.62 -22.63
C LEU A 92 -13.29 6.65 -22.63
N LEU A 93 -13.43 5.84 -23.70
CA LEU A 93 -14.45 4.81 -23.81
C LEU A 93 -14.40 3.82 -22.64
N LEU A 94 -13.20 3.36 -22.27
CA LEU A 94 -13.01 2.49 -21.11
C LEU A 94 -13.46 3.15 -19.80
N ASN A 95 -13.20 4.45 -19.62
CA ASN A 95 -13.66 5.18 -18.46
C ASN A 95 -15.20 5.29 -18.43
N ASP A 96 -15.82 5.53 -19.59
CA ASP A 96 -17.30 5.56 -19.71
C ASP A 96 -17.89 4.18 -19.38
N ILE A 97 -17.32 3.08 -19.89
CA ILE A 97 -17.71 1.70 -19.56
C ILE A 97 -17.62 1.46 -18.05
N LYS A 98 -16.52 1.85 -17.41
CA LYS A 98 -16.33 1.70 -15.95
C LYS A 98 -17.37 2.49 -15.16
N ASN A 99 -17.61 3.74 -15.55
CA ASN A 99 -18.60 4.59 -14.90
C ASN A 99 -20.01 4.01 -15.01
N LEU A 100 -20.41 3.58 -16.20
CA LEU A 100 -21.71 2.93 -16.42
C LEU A 100 -21.84 1.64 -15.62
N SER A 101 -20.80 0.81 -15.56
CA SER A 101 -20.79 -0.43 -14.78
C SER A 101 -20.95 -0.19 -13.26
N GLU A 102 -20.62 1.01 -12.79
CA GLU A 102 -20.80 1.45 -11.40
C GLU A 102 -22.11 2.24 -11.18
N GLY A 103 -22.96 2.33 -12.21
CA GLY A 103 -24.23 3.06 -12.17
C GLY A 103 -24.09 4.59 -12.20
N ARG A 104 -22.93 5.10 -12.62
CA ARG A 104 -22.72 6.55 -12.81
C ARG A 104 -23.18 6.99 -14.19
N GLN A 105 -23.68 8.22 -14.29
CA GLN A 105 -24.05 8.80 -15.59
C GLN A 105 -22.79 9.20 -16.38
N THR A 106 -22.81 8.92 -17.68
CA THR A 106 -21.78 9.35 -18.63
C THR A 106 -22.38 10.31 -19.66
N SER A 107 -21.55 11.19 -20.21
CA SER A 107 -21.99 12.19 -21.21
C SER A 107 -22.38 11.53 -22.54
N ASN A 108 -21.85 10.36 -22.86
CA ASN A 108 -22.00 9.66 -24.13
C ASN A 108 -22.70 8.31 -23.94
N PHE A 109 -23.96 8.34 -23.51
CA PHE A 109 -24.74 7.10 -23.36
C PHE A 109 -25.19 6.56 -24.71
N THR A 110 -24.81 5.31 -25.00
CA THR A 110 -25.34 4.53 -26.12
C THR A 110 -25.77 3.15 -25.61
N PRO A 111 -26.81 2.52 -26.20
CA PRO A 111 -27.21 1.15 -25.82
C PRO A 111 -26.06 0.13 -25.92
N GLU A 112 -25.17 0.29 -26.89
CA GLU A 112 -23.98 -0.56 -27.08
C GLU A 112 -23.01 -0.41 -25.93
N LEU A 113 -22.81 0.82 -25.42
CA LEU A 113 -21.96 1.08 -24.26
C LEU A 113 -22.51 0.41 -23.00
N GLN A 114 -23.84 0.36 -22.85
CA GLN A 114 -24.47 -0.34 -21.72
C GLN A 114 -24.17 -1.84 -21.76
N VAL A 115 -24.22 -2.47 -22.92
CA VAL A 115 -23.89 -3.90 -23.07
C VAL A 115 -22.43 -4.16 -22.67
N LEU A 116 -21.50 -3.29 -23.06
CA LEU A 116 -20.10 -3.39 -22.66
C LEU A 116 -19.90 -3.15 -21.17
N ALA A 117 -20.66 -2.23 -20.57
CA ALA A 117 -20.63 -1.97 -19.13
C ALA A 117 -21.17 -3.16 -18.32
N ASP A 118 -22.24 -3.78 -18.78
CA ASP A 118 -22.80 -4.99 -18.16
C ASP A 118 -21.79 -6.16 -18.26
N ARG A 119 -21.13 -6.29 -19.41
CA ARG A 119 -20.07 -7.29 -19.60
C ARG A 119 -18.88 -7.04 -18.68
N TYR A 120 -18.46 -5.78 -18.53
CA TYR A 120 -17.40 -5.40 -17.60
C TYR A 120 -17.78 -5.73 -16.17
N ALA A 121 -19.01 -5.44 -15.74
CA ALA A 121 -19.51 -5.76 -14.41
C ALA A 121 -19.53 -7.28 -14.15
N GLU A 122 -19.98 -8.06 -15.14
CA GLU A 122 -19.98 -9.52 -15.07
C GLU A 122 -18.56 -10.08 -14.91
N LEU A 123 -17.63 -9.68 -15.78
CA LEU A 123 -16.23 -10.11 -15.72
C LEU A 123 -15.57 -9.71 -14.40
N LYS A 124 -15.83 -8.50 -13.90
CA LYS A 124 -15.34 -8.04 -12.60
C LYS A 124 -15.90 -8.87 -11.44
N SER A 125 -17.17 -9.28 -11.53
CA SER A 125 -17.79 -10.15 -10.52
C SER A 125 -17.16 -11.55 -10.51
N ILE A 126 -16.91 -12.12 -11.70
CA ILE A 126 -16.23 -13.42 -11.86
C ILE A 126 -14.79 -13.34 -11.36
N ALA A 127 -14.07 -12.28 -11.72
CA ALA A 127 -12.70 -12.02 -11.27
C ALA A 127 -12.61 -11.93 -9.74
N ASN A 128 -13.55 -11.20 -9.11
CA ASN A 128 -13.67 -11.12 -7.66
C ASN A 128 -13.97 -12.49 -7.02
N ALA A 129 -14.88 -13.26 -7.59
CA ALA A 129 -15.20 -14.59 -7.07
C ALA A 129 -13.99 -15.53 -7.19
N ALA A 130 -13.31 -15.52 -8.33
CA ALA A 130 -12.09 -16.30 -8.55
C ALA A 130 -10.98 -15.93 -7.57
N SER A 131 -10.77 -14.63 -7.31
CA SER A 131 -9.77 -14.17 -6.34
C SER A 131 -10.07 -14.65 -4.92
N ILE A 132 -11.34 -14.61 -4.50
CA ILE A 132 -11.76 -15.11 -3.19
C ILE A 132 -11.43 -16.59 -3.05
N VAL A 133 -11.85 -17.40 -4.02
CA VAL A 133 -11.62 -18.85 -3.99
C VAL A 133 -10.13 -19.16 -3.98
N LEU A 134 -9.34 -18.49 -4.84
CA LEU A 134 -7.90 -18.69 -4.94
C LEU A 134 -7.18 -18.33 -3.62
N VAL A 135 -7.46 -17.16 -3.09
CA VAL A 135 -6.83 -16.65 -1.85
C VAL A 135 -7.18 -17.54 -0.66
N LEU A 136 -8.45 -17.93 -0.52
CA LEU A 136 -8.89 -18.82 0.55
C LEU A 136 -8.28 -20.23 0.42
N ALA A 137 -8.22 -20.78 -0.79
CA ALA A 137 -7.59 -22.06 -1.04
C ALA A 137 -6.11 -22.04 -0.63
N ILE A 138 -5.37 -20.99 -1.00
CA ILE A 138 -3.95 -20.83 -0.63
C ILE A 138 -3.80 -20.67 0.89
N ALA A 139 -4.66 -19.90 1.55
CA ALA A 139 -4.61 -19.72 3.00
C ALA A 139 -4.84 -21.05 3.74
N ILE A 140 -5.82 -21.81 3.30
CA ILE A 140 -6.14 -23.12 3.90
C ILE A 140 -5.03 -24.14 3.62
N MET A 141 -4.55 -24.23 2.37
CA MET A 141 -3.46 -25.15 2.01
C MET A 141 -2.17 -24.81 2.76
N GLY A 142 -1.83 -23.53 2.90
CA GLY A 142 -0.69 -23.08 3.70
C GLY A 142 -0.81 -23.45 5.17
N GLY A 143 -2.01 -23.29 5.75
CA GLY A 143 -2.31 -23.72 7.11
C GLY A 143 -2.18 -25.25 7.29
N ILE A 144 -2.73 -26.04 6.39
CA ILE A 144 -2.62 -27.51 6.42
C ILE A 144 -1.16 -27.94 6.29
N TYR A 145 -0.43 -27.34 5.34
CA TYR A 145 1.00 -27.64 5.15
C TYR A 145 1.80 -27.36 6.43
N ALA A 146 1.59 -26.20 7.05
CA ALA A 146 2.26 -25.86 8.30
C ALA A 146 1.92 -26.88 9.41
N GLN A 147 0.65 -27.28 9.52
CA GLN A 147 0.22 -28.30 10.48
C GLN A 147 0.95 -29.64 10.27
N GLN A 148 1.12 -30.10 9.04
CA GLN A 148 1.83 -31.35 8.73
C GLN A 148 3.30 -31.30 9.11
N LYS A 149 3.92 -30.11 9.08
CA LYS A 149 5.33 -29.90 9.42
C LYS A 149 5.61 -29.80 10.92
N ILE A 150 4.59 -29.68 11.77
CA ILE A 150 4.76 -29.58 13.23
C ILE A 150 5.11 -30.97 13.81
N LYS A 151 6.35 -31.07 14.25
CA LYS A 151 6.94 -32.24 14.95
C LYS A 151 7.76 -31.72 16.14
N ILE A 152 8.19 -32.61 17.04
CA ILE A 152 9.01 -32.30 18.21
C ILE A 152 10.31 -31.57 17.79
N ASP A 153 10.98 -32.07 16.76
CA ASP A 153 12.28 -31.57 16.28
C ASP A 153 12.15 -30.34 15.35
N THR A 154 10.92 -29.85 15.11
CA THR A 154 10.71 -28.71 14.18
C THR A 154 11.31 -27.43 14.74
N ARG A 155 12.26 -26.86 14.03
CA ARG A 155 12.90 -25.58 14.33
C ARG A 155 11.97 -24.40 13.98
N ALA A 156 10.81 -24.35 14.65
CA ALA A 156 9.76 -23.38 14.35
C ALA A 156 10.25 -21.93 14.48
N ARG A 157 11.06 -21.62 15.49
CA ARG A 157 11.67 -20.29 15.69
C ARG A 157 12.51 -19.88 14.48
N ASN A 158 13.42 -20.72 14.05
CA ASN A 158 14.32 -20.42 12.94
C ASN A 158 13.54 -20.19 11.63
N ASN A 159 12.47 -20.97 11.39
CA ASN A 159 11.62 -20.80 10.22
C ASN A 159 10.88 -19.46 10.25
N VAL A 160 10.30 -19.08 11.39
CA VAL A 160 9.65 -17.78 11.58
C VAL A 160 10.65 -16.64 11.38
N GLU A 161 11.80 -16.69 12.04
CA GLU A 161 12.85 -15.66 11.92
C GLU A 161 13.35 -15.53 10.47
N LYS A 162 13.48 -16.64 9.75
CA LYS A 162 13.89 -16.64 8.35
C LYS A 162 12.86 -15.98 7.43
N ILE A 163 11.57 -16.28 7.63
CA ILE A 163 10.48 -15.66 6.86
C ILE A 163 10.41 -14.17 7.18
N VAL A 164 10.40 -13.80 8.46
CA VAL A 164 10.34 -12.40 8.88
C VAL A 164 11.54 -11.61 8.33
N LYS A 165 12.76 -12.17 8.42
CA LYS A 165 13.95 -11.55 7.85
C LYS A 165 13.82 -11.37 6.33
N GLY A 166 13.30 -12.37 5.62
CA GLY A 166 13.03 -12.28 4.18
C GLY A 166 12.06 -11.15 3.83
N VAL A 167 10.95 -11.05 4.57
CA VAL A 167 9.95 -9.96 4.40
C VAL A 167 10.58 -8.59 4.67
N LEU A 168 11.37 -8.46 5.74
CA LEU A 168 12.06 -7.20 6.08
C LEU A 168 13.05 -6.79 4.99
N ILE A 169 13.85 -7.75 4.48
CA ILE A 169 14.79 -7.48 3.38
C ILE A 169 14.03 -7.04 2.12
N ALA A 170 12.95 -7.74 1.75
CA ALA A 170 12.14 -7.38 0.60
C ALA A 170 11.53 -5.98 0.74
N SER A 171 10.94 -5.67 1.90
CA SER A 171 10.37 -4.34 2.19
C SER A 171 11.43 -3.23 2.14
N SER A 172 12.61 -3.47 2.74
CA SER A 172 13.74 -2.53 2.69
C SER A 172 14.22 -2.30 1.26
N THR A 173 14.31 -3.36 0.46
CA THR A 173 14.70 -3.27 -0.95
C THR A 173 13.70 -2.43 -1.75
N ILE A 174 12.39 -2.67 -1.58
CA ILE A 174 11.33 -1.88 -2.22
C ILE A 174 11.45 -0.41 -1.80
N ALA A 175 11.65 -0.13 -0.52
CA ALA A 175 11.80 1.24 -0.01
C ALA A 175 13.00 1.96 -0.66
N ILE A 176 14.15 1.26 -0.81
CA ILE A 176 15.33 1.82 -1.48
C ILE A 176 15.02 2.15 -2.94
N PHE A 177 14.43 1.21 -3.69
CA PHE A 177 14.07 1.45 -5.09
C PHE A 177 13.05 2.59 -5.24
N THR A 178 12.06 2.68 -4.34
CA THR A 178 11.09 3.78 -4.33
C THR A 178 11.80 5.11 -4.09
N THR A 179 12.72 5.19 -3.14
CA THR A 179 13.50 6.40 -2.87
C THR A 179 14.32 6.81 -4.08
N VAL A 180 15.04 5.86 -4.71
CA VAL A 180 15.79 6.12 -5.96
C VAL A 180 14.84 6.60 -7.06
N GLY A 181 13.68 5.97 -7.22
CA GLY A 181 12.66 6.39 -8.19
C GLY A 181 12.16 7.82 -7.97
N ILE A 182 11.91 8.19 -6.72
CA ILE A 182 11.51 9.57 -6.36
C ILE A 182 12.63 10.55 -6.72
N VAL A 183 13.89 10.26 -6.33
CA VAL A 183 15.04 11.13 -6.64
C VAL A 183 15.19 11.31 -8.14
N LEU A 184 15.11 10.23 -8.91
CA LEU A 184 15.21 10.30 -10.38
C LEU A 184 14.04 11.09 -10.98
N SER A 185 12.82 10.87 -10.53
CA SER A 185 11.62 11.59 -10.99
C SER A 185 11.76 13.09 -10.74
N VAL A 186 12.13 13.47 -9.53
CA VAL A 186 12.35 14.89 -9.17
C VAL A 186 13.49 15.49 -10.01
N LEU A 187 14.56 14.73 -10.25
CA LEU A 187 15.69 15.19 -11.07
C LEU A 187 15.26 15.47 -12.52
N PHE A 188 14.53 14.55 -13.14
CA PHE A 188 14.03 14.72 -14.51
C PHE A 188 13.06 15.90 -14.64
N GLU A 189 12.14 16.04 -13.68
CA GLU A 189 11.21 17.18 -13.68
C GLU A 189 11.93 18.50 -13.40
N SER A 190 12.95 18.51 -12.56
CA SER A 190 13.80 19.68 -12.31
C SER A 190 14.56 20.12 -13.56
N ILE A 191 15.15 19.20 -14.32
CA ILE A 191 15.82 19.50 -15.58
C ILE A 191 14.82 20.13 -16.55
N ARG A 192 13.65 19.52 -16.74
CA ARG A 192 12.59 20.03 -17.62
C ARG A 192 12.07 21.42 -17.19
N PHE A 193 12.03 21.69 -15.89
CA PHE A 193 11.66 22.99 -15.35
C PHE A 193 12.72 24.05 -15.67
N PHE A 194 14.00 23.75 -15.45
CA PHE A 194 15.10 24.70 -15.71
C PHE A 194 15.38 24.92 -17.20
N ASP A 195 14.90 24.07 -18.09
CA ASP A 195 14.90 24.35 -19.53
C ASP A 195 13.96 25.53 -19.89
N LYS A 196 12.95 25.79 -19.05
CA LYS A 196 11.96 26.86 -19.27
C LYS A 196 12.16 28.07 -18.39
N VAL A 197 12.69 27.90 -17.19
CA VAL A 197 12.87 28.95 -16.18
C VAL A 197 14.35 29.12 -15.89
N PRO A 198 14.94 30.32 -16.14
CA PRO A 198 16.34 30.56 -15.82
C PRO A 198 16.64 30.30 -14.35
N VAL A 199 17.76 29.64 -14.09
CA VAL A 199 18.20 29.29 -12.72
C VAL A 199 18.32 30.52 -11.83
N THR A 200 18.82 31.63 -12.39
CA THR A 200 18.93 32.90 -11.68
C THR A 200 17.60 33.46 -11.21
N ASP A 201 16.59 33.42 -12.10
CA ASP A 201 15.25 33.94 -11.81
C ASP A 201 14.55 33.06 -10.76
N PHE A 202 14.82 31.77 -10.77
CA PHE A 202 14.31 30.86 -9.74
C PHE A 202 14.94 31.14 -8.37
N PHE A 203 16.25 31.19 -8.25
CA PHE A 203 16.92 31.33 -6.94
C PHE A 203 16.84 32.73 -6.33
N PHE A 204 16.81 33.77 -7.15
CA PHE A 204 16.83 35.17 -6.70
C PHE A 204 15.53 35.92 -6.97
N GLY A 205 14.54 35.30 -7.60
CA GLY A 205 13.24 35.90 -7.84
C GLY A 205 12.47 36.17 -6.55
N LEU A 206 11.87 37.35 -6.46
CA LEU A 206 11.13 37.84 -5.31
C LEU A 206 9.60 37.64 -5.44
N GLU A 207 9.14 37.11 -6.57
CA GLU A 207 7.73 36.86 -6.82
C GLU A 207 7.48 35.37 -7.03
N TRP A 208 6.44 34.84 -6.38
CA TRP A 208 5.94 33.49 -6.53
C TRP A 208 4.49 33.51 -6.97
N SER A 209 4.26 33.29 -8.26
CA SER A 209 2.94 33.19 -8.86
C SER A 209 2.95 32.10 -9.94
N PRO A 210 2.86 30.81 -9.57
CA PRO A 210 2.93 29.69 -10.52
C PRO A 210 1.65 29.53 -11.36
N GLN A 211 0.62 30.35 -11.11
CA GLN A 211 -0.65 30.27 -11.82
C GLN A 211 -0.50 30.85 -13.23
N THR A 212 -0.44 29.96 -14.22
CA THR A 212 -0.50 30.33 -15.64
C THR A 212 -1.93 30.21 -16.16
N ALA A 213 -2.31 31.09 -17.10
CA ALA A 213 -3.61 30.97 -17.78
C ALA A 213 -3.65 29.66 -18.58
N ILE A 214 -4.67 28.83 -18.32
CA ILE A 214 -4.90 27.57 -19.05
C ILE A 214 -5.85 27.81 -20.24
N ARG A 215 -6.63 28.88 -20.21
CA ARG A 215 -7.59 29.28 -21.25
C ARG A 215 -7.29 30.68 -21.72
N GLU A 216 -7.58 30.98 -22.98
CA GLU A 216 -7.36 32.29 -23.62
C GLU A 216 -8.17 33.43 -22.98
N ASP A 217 -9.27 33.08 -22.29
CA ASP A 217 -10.16 34.04 -21.59
C ASP A 217 -9.73 34.28 -20.13
N GLN A 218 -8.71 33.62 -19.62
CA GLN A 218 -8.21 33.80 -18.26
C GLN A 218 -7.10 34.88 -18.21
N VAL A 219 -7.28 35.86 -17.34
CA VAL A 219 -6.23 36.81 -16.97
C VAL A 219 -5.31 36.09 -15.96
N GLY A 220 -4.32 35.35 -16.49
CA GLY A 220 -3.30 34.68 -15.69
C GLY A 220 -2.01 35.48 -15.65
N SER A 221 -1.19 35.28 -14.61
CA SER A 221 0.17 35.81 -14.60
C SER A 221 1.03 35.04 -15.63
N THR A 222 2.10 35.70 -16.10
CA THR A 222 3.10 35.05 -16.98
C THR A 222 3.88 33.94 -16.30
N GLY A 223 3.54 33.60 -15.05
CA GLY A 223 4.21 32.61 -14.20
C GLY A 223 5.53 33.17 -13.63
N ALA A 224 5.50 33.59 -12.38
CA ALA A 224 6.71 33.95 -11.63
C ALA A 224 7.07 32.80 -10.67
N PHE A 225 8.31 32.31 -10.77
CA PHE A 225 8.77 31.13 -10.03
C PHE A 225 9.94 31.46 -9.09
N GLY A 226 9.93 32.65 -8.48
CA GLY A 226 10.96 33.05 -7.53
C GLY A 226 10.89 32.29 -6.21
N MET A 227 11.99 31.67 -5.82
CA MET A 227 12.05 30.80 -4.62
C MET A 227 12.10 31.59 -3.31
N VAL A 228 12.57 32.86 -3.32
CA VAL A 228 12.83 33.64 -2.09
C VAL A 228 11.60 33.75 -1.17
N PRO A 229 10.38 34.09 -1.67
CA PRO A 229 9.22 34.19 -0.79
C PRO A 229 8.82 32.83 -0.16
N VAL A 230 8.93 31.74 -0.94
CA VAL A 230 8.60 30.38 -0.49
C VAL A 230 9.59 29.93 0.58
N PHE A 231 10.88 30.18 0.37
CA PHE A 231 11.92 29.85 1.32
C PHE A 231 11.80 30.64 2.63
N ALA A 232 11.58 31.96 2.52
CA ALA A 232 11.37 32.83 3.68
C ALA A 232 10.11 32.43 4.48
N GLY A 233 9.00 32.11 3.78
CA GLY A 233 7.78 31.62 4.42
C GLY A 233 8.00 30.29 5.13
N THR A 234 8.71 29.34 4.51
CA THR A 234 9.03 28.05 5.10
C THR A 234 9.91 28.21 6.35
N LEU A 235 10.93 29.06 6.31
CA LEU A 235 11.77 29.35 7.47
C LEU A 235 10.96 29.96 8.63
N LEU A 236 10.08 30.92 8.32
CA LEU A 236 9.23 31.56 9.33
C LEU A 236 8.30 30.53 10.00
N ILE A 237 7.61 29.72 9.20
CA ILE A 237 6.70 28.69 9.74
C ILE A 237 7.48 27.67 10.55
N THR A 238 8.64 27.22 10.08
CA THR A 238 9.50 26.29 10.80
C THR A 238 9.97 26.87 12.14
N PHE A 239 10.38 28.13 12.16
CA PHE A 239 10.82 28.80 13.38
C PHE A 239 9.68 28.89 14.42
N ILE A 240 8.47 29.29 13.99
CA ILE A 240 7.29 29.31 14.88
C ILE A 240 6.94 27.93 15.38
N ALA A 241 6.94 26.94 14.50
CA ALA A 241 6.68 25.54 14.87
C ALA A 241 7.69 25.01 15.89
N MET A 242 8.98 25.31 15.74
CA MET A 242 10.03 24.88 16.66
C MET A 242 9.92 25.56 18.03
N ILE A 243 9.53 26.82 18.12
CA ILE A 243 9.29 27.50 19.40
C ILE A 243 8.26 26.74 20.26
N VAL A 244 7.26 26.13 19.63
CA VAL A 244 6.22 25.36 20.32
C VAL A 244 6.63 23.89 20.50
N ALA A 245 7.13 23.27 19.43
CA ALA A 245 7.39 21.83 19.43
C ALA A 245 8.57 21.42 20.33
N VAL A 246 9.65 22.24 20.39
CA VAL A 246 10.84 21.89 21.16
C VAL A 246 10.55 21.89 22.67
N PRO A 247 9.94 22.92 23.28
CA PRO A 247 9.60 22.89 24.70
C PRO A 247 8.65 21.73 25.07
N ILE A 248 7.59 21.55 24.28
CA ILE A 248 6.61 20.47 24.54
C ILE A 248 7.27 19.10 24.40
N GLY A 249 8.05 18.90 23.35
CA GLY A 249 8.77 17.64 23.11
C GLY A 249 9.79 17.34 24.23
N LEU A 250 10.54 18.34 24.67
CA LEU A 250 11.50 18.19 25.76
C LEU A 250 10.82 17.85 27.09
N MET A 251 9.75 18.58 27.44
CA MET A 251 8.97 18.29 28.66
C MET A 251 8.36 16.89 28.62
N SER A 252 7.82 16.49 27.46
CA SER A 252 7.28 15.14 27.26
C SER A 252 8.36 14.06 27.40
N ALA A 253 9.54 14.29 26.84
CA ALA A 253 10.67 13.35 26.94
C ALA A 253 11.15 13.21 28.39
N ILE A 254 11.29 14.33 29.15
CA ILE A 254 11.66 14.30 30.55
C ILE A 254 10.58 13.56 31.36
N TYR A 255 9.30 13.87 31.14
CA TYR A 255 8.22 13.19 31.85
C TYR A 255 8.25 11.66 31.58
N LEU A 256 8.40 11.24 30.33
CA LEU A 256 8.44 9.82 29.97
C LEU A 256 9.69 9.12 30.54
N SER A 257 10.84 9.80 30.63
CA SER A 257 12.07 9.20 31.14
C SER A 257 12.11 9.09 32.66
N GLU A 258 11.64 10.13 33.35
CA GLU A 258 11.82 10.23 34.84
C GLU A 258 10.52 9.93 35.61
N TYR A 259 9.39 10.49 35.20
CA TYR A 259 8.17 10.53 36.00
C TYR A 259 7.09 9.52 35.58
N ALA A 260 7.08 9.07 34.35
CA ALA A 260 6.01 8.21 33.83
C ALA A 260 6.01 6.83 34.50
N PRO A 261 4.82 6.31 34.87
CA PRO A 261 4.69 4.96 35.42
C PRO A 261 5.13 3.91 34.39
N LYS A 262 5.68 2.78 34.88
CA LYS A 262 6.25 1.71 34.04
C LYS A 262 5.27 1.23 32.91
N LYS A 263 3.98 1.17 33.22
CA LYS A 263 2.95 0.76 32.22
C LYS A 263 2.83 1.76 31.07
N LEU A 264 2.78 3.06 31.36
CA LEU A 264 2.71 4.11 30.35
C LEU A 264 3.99 4.15 29.50
N ARG A 265 5.15 4.07 30.13
CA ARG A 265 6.45 4.02 29.43
C ARG A 265 6.56 2.82 28.49
N ALA A 266 6.09 1.64 28.93
CA ALA A 266 6.13 0.42 28.12
C ALA A 266 5.27 0.50 26.85
N SER A 267 4.19 1.30 26.87
CA SER A 267 3.33 1.50 25.70
C SER A 267 3.74 2.70 24.86
N ALA A 268 4.09 3.82 25.49
CA ALA A 268 4.41 5.06 24.79
C ALA A 268 5.76 4.98 24.04
N LYS A 269 6.78 4.33 24.61
CA LYS A 269 8.09 4.24 23.97
C LYS A 269 8.05 3.53 22.62
N PRO A 270 7.45 2.33 22.45
CA PRO A 270 7.35 1.69 21.14
C PRO A 270 6.50 2.50 20.14
N LEU A 271 5.46 3.19 20.60
CA LEU A 271 4.65 4.05 19.71
C LEU A 271 5.46 5.23 19.17
N LEU A 272 6.26 5.88 20.02
CA LEU A 272 7.15 6.96 19.60
C LEU A 272 8.24 6.47 18.63
N GLU A 273 8.79 5.27 18.87
CA GLU A 273 9.78 4.64 17.98
C GLU A 273 9.16 4.32 16.60
N ILE A 274 7.91 3.84 16.56
CA ILE A 274 7.18 3.61 15.30
C ILE A 274 6.93 4.94 14.59
N LEU A 275 6.43 5.97 15.29
CA LEU A 275 6.17 7.29 14.71
C LEU A 275 7.45 7.95 14.17
N ALA A 276 8.57 7.82 14.88
CA ALA A 276 9.86 8.33 14.43
C ALA A 276 10.41 7.58 13.20
N GLY A 277 10.01 6.32 13.00
CA GLY A 277 10.40 5.51 11.84
C GLY A 277 9.57 5.75 10.58
N VAL A 278 8.43 6.47 10.70
CA VAL A 278 7.60 6.82 9.53
C VAL A 278 8.19 8.07 8.87
N PRO A 279 8.69 7.98 7.63
CA PRO A 279 9.16 9.15 6.90
C PRO A 279 7.97 10.07 6.59
N THR A 280 8.05 11.30 7.03
CA THR A 280 7.04 12.36 6.78
C THR A 280 7.40 13.15 5.55
#